data_2fb0321327ede04a0cbfc5ce46e07ab6
#
_entry.id   2fb0321327ede04a0cbfc5ce46e07ab6
#
_cell.length_a   1.000
_cell.length_b   1.000
_cell.length_c   1.000
_cell.angle_alpha   90.00
_cell.angle_beta   90.00
_cell.angle_gamma   90.00
#
_symmetry.space_group_name_H-M   'P 1'
#
loop_
_entity.id
_entity.type
_entity.pdbx_description
1 polymer ?
#
loop_
_entity_poly.entity_id
_entity_poly.type
_entity_poly.pdbx_seq_one_letter_code
_entity_poly.pdbx_strand_id
1 'polypeptide(L)'
;MNYDEIKGKKIAVLLSGGVDSSVVVYELARMGLAPDCFYIKIGPEEKEEWDCNSEEDFEMATAVARRYGCKLEVIDCHREYWDKVTKYTMEKVKTGFTPNPDVMCNRLIKFGAFDEKRGYDYDLIATGHYAQTKWICGKKWLCTAPDPVKDQTDFLAQIYDWQLRKAIFPIGHYVKNEVREIAERENLITAHRKDSQGICFLGNIDYNEYVRRYLGEQKGDVVELETGKKIGEHKGLWFHTIGQRKGLGFGGGPWFVVKKDVANNLLFVSHGYDPETAYKKDFKVHDLHWLTEAPQPQDASESFIPITFKIRHTPEFHKGSLELMSETTSASFPTALIHSDDKIHGVAPGQFCVIYDEAHERCFGSAEITL
;
A
#
# COMPACT_ATOMS: atom_id res chain seq x y z
N MET A 1 -18.74 8.42 -7.90
CA MET A 1 -18.87 7.45 -9.00
C MET A 1 -20.09 7.80 -9.84
N ASN A 2 -19.99 7.85 -11.17
CA ASN A 2 -21.09 8.19 -12.05
C ASN A 2 -21.83 6.91 -12.49
N TYR A 3 -23.16 6.85 -12.28
CA TYR A 3 -23.98 5.70 -12.65
C TYR A 3 -23.89 5.37 -14.16
N ASP A 4 -23.84 6.40 -15.01
CA ASP A 4 -23.80 6.21 -16.48
C ASP A 4 -22.52 5.52 -16.96
N GLU A 5 -21.43 5.60 -16.19
CA GLU A 5 -20.14 4.94 -16.50
C GLU A 5 -20.17 3.43 -16.23
N ILE A 6 -21.08 2.98 -15.34
CA ILE A 6 -21.15 1.58 -14.88
C ILE A 6 -22.40 0.85 -15.35
N LYS A 7 -23.38 1.58 -15.85
CA LYS A 7 -24.63 1.02 -16.36
C LYS A 7 -24.38 0.07 -17.54
N GLY A 8 -24.93 -1.13 -17.44
CA GLY A 8 -24.77 -2.18 -18.46
C GLY A 8 -23.39 -2.85 -18.49
N LYS A 9 -22.50 -2.51 -17.56
CA LYS A 9 -21.20 -3.15 -17.41
C LYS A 9 -21.30 -4.39 -16.52
N LYS A 10 -20.51 -5.38 -16.86
CA LYS A 10 -20.30 -6.59 -16.05
C LYS A 10 -19.31 -6.25 -14.92
N ILE A 11 -19.75 -6.33 -13.69
CA ILE A 11 -18.94 -5.89 -12.53
C ILE A 11 -18.58 -7.08 -11.65
N ALA A 12 -17.29 -7.23 -11.37
CA ALA A 12 -16.76 -8.11 -10.34
C ALA A 12 -16.53 -7.31 -9.06
N VAL A 13 -17.01 -7.78 -7.91
CA VAL A 13 -16.72 -7.20 -6.60
C VAL A 13 -15.75 -8.09 -5.83
N LEU A 14 -14.61 -7.56 -5.40
CA LEU A 14 -13.71 -8.26 -4.47
C LEU A 14 -14.27 -8.10 -3.05
N LEU A 15 -14.93 -9.14 -2.56
CA LEU A 15 -15.64 -9.15 -1.28
C LEU A 15 -14.84 -9.90 -0.22
N SER A 16 -14.20 -9.15 0.69
CA SER A 16 -13.31 -9.71 1.72
C SER A 16 -14.00 -10.10 3.03
N GLY A 17 -15.32 -9.85 3.18
CA GLY A 17 -16.02 -10.04 4.44
C GLY A 17 -15.86 -8.89 5.45
N GLY A 18 -15.09 -7.85 5.12
CA GLY A 18 -14.99 -6.62 5.89
C GLY A 18 -16.14 -5.65 5.61
N VAL A 19 -16.32 -4.64 6.48
CA VAL A 19 -17.38 -3.64 6.36
C VAL A 19 -17.31 -2.87 5.05
N ASP A 20 -16.12 -2.45 4.61
CA ASP A 20 -15.92 -1.62 3.42
C ASP A 20 -16.39 -2.36 2.16
N SER A 21 -15.94 -3.58 1.95
CA SER A 21 -16.35 -4.40 0.81
C SER A 21 -17.84 -4.78 0.84
N SER A 22 -18.43 -4.88 2.02
CA SER A 22 -19.87 -5.12 2.19
C SER A 22 -20.70 -3.92 1.76
N VAL A 23 -20.25 -2.70 2.09
CA VAL A 23 -20.90 -1.46 1.65
C VAL A 23 -20.73 -1.25 0.15
N VAL A 24 -19.62 -1.73 -0.47
CA VAL A 24 -19.49 -1.76 -1.95
C VAL A 24 -20.63 -2.55 -2.60
N VAL A 25 -20.94 -3.76 -2.09
CA VAL A 25 -22.04 -4.58 -2.62
C VAL A 25 -23.38 -3.86 -2.44
N TYR A 26 -23.61 -3.27 -1.27
CA TYR A 26 -24.82 -2.49 -1.00
C TYR A 26 -24.97 -1.32 -1.98
N GLU A 27 -23.93 -0.52 -2.18
CA GLU A 27 -23.98 0.64 -3.08
C GLU A 27 -24.32 0.25 -4.53
N LEU A 28 -23.72 -0.81 -5.02
CA LEU A 28 -24.04 -1.32 -6.36
C LEU A 28 -25.47 -1.87 -6.44
N ALA A 29 -25.91 -2.63 -5.43
CA ALA A 29 -27.26 -3.15 -5.36
C ALA A 29 -28.32 -2.04 -5.28
N ARG A 30 -28.05 -0.97 -4.50
CA ARG A 30 -28.89 0.23 -4.40
C ARG A 30 -29.06 0.95 -5.74
N MET A 31 -28.08 0.86 -6.61
CA MET A 31 -28.13 1.38 -7.99
C MET A 31 -28.87 0.41 -8.96
N GLY A 32 -29.42 -0.70 -8.47
CA GLY A 32 -30.08 -1.71 -9.29
C GLY A 32 -29.13 -2.61 -10.09
N LEU A 33 -27.85 -2.66 -9.68
CA LEU A 33 -26.85 -3.52 -10.29
C LEU A 33 -26.73 -4.83 -9.51
N ALA A 34 -26.48 -5.94 -10.22
CA ALA A 34 -26.27 -7.26 -9.64
C ALA A 34 -24.84 -7.74 -9.96
N PRO A 35 -23.83 -7.35 -9.17
CA PRO A 35 -22.46 -7.76 -9.42
C PRO A 35 -22.23 -9.22 -9.03
N ASP A 36 -21.27 -9.88 -9.68
CA ASP A 36 -20.70 -11.12 -9.19
C ASP A 36 -19.64 -10.79 -8.11
N CYS A 37 -19.69 -11.51 -7.00
CA CYS A 37 -18.77 -11.32 -5.88
C CYS A 37 -17.70 -12.41 -5.90
N PHE A 38 -16.47 -12.01 -5.51
CA PHE A 38 -15.32 -12.89 -5.47
C PHE A 38 -14.60 -12.75 -4.14
N TYR A 39 -14.37 -13.88 -3.49
CA TYR A 39 -13.51 -13.97 -2.32
C TYR A 39 -12.11 -14.46 -2.76
N ILE A 40 -11.10 -13.63 -2.65
CA ILE A 40 -9.73 -14.01 -2.98
C ILE A 40 -9.13 -14.71 -1.77
N LYS A 41 -8.84 -16.00 -1.93
CA LYS A 41 -8.20 -16.80 -0.90
C LYS A 41 -6.68 -16.73 -1.06
N ILE A 42 -6.00 -16.20 -0.03
CA ILE A 42 -4.56 -16.07 0.10
C ILE A 42 -4.14 -16.43 1.52
N GLY A 43 -2.87 -16.71 1.74
CA GLY A 43 -2.36 -17.12 3.04
C GLY A 43 -1.37 -18.29 2.88
N PRO A 44 -0.88 -18.89 3.97
CA PRO A 44 0.00 -20.07 3.89
C PRO A 44 -0.72 -21.29 3.34
N GLU A 45 -0.03 -22.10 2.52
CA GLU A 45 -0.60 -23.31 1.90
C GLU A 45 -0.88 -24.42 2.92
N GLU A 46 -0.14 -24.49 4.02
CA GLU A 46 -0.28 -25.52 5.03
C GLU A 46 -1.21 -25.04 6.14
N LYS A 47 -2.04 -25.97 6.63
CA LYS A 47 -2.95 -25.80 7.78
C LYS A 47 -2.16 -25.66 9.11
N GLU A 48 -1.11 -24.88 9.12
CA GLU A 48 -0.46 -24.52 10.37
C GLU A 48 -1.34 -23.49 11.07
N GLU A 49 -1.44 -23.60 12.39
CA GLU A 49 -2.19 -22.83 13.38
C GLU A 49 -2.03 -21.30 13.26
N TRP A 50 -2.34 -20.78 12.08
CA TRP A 50 -2.54 -19.36 11.90
C TRP A 50 -4.01 -19.10 12.20
N ASP A 51 -4.25 -18.35 13.25
CA ASP A 51 -5.57 -17.84 13.60
C ASP A 51 -5.96 -16.78 12.52
N CYS A 52 -6.09 -17.28 11.30
CA CYS A 52 -6.62 -16.54 10.17
C CYS A 52 -8.12 -16.48 10.38
N ASN A 53 -8.68 -15.31 10.57
CA ASN A 53 -10.12 -15.05 10.47
C ASN A 53 -10.71 -15.41 9.08
N SER A 54 -9.98 -16.20 8.28
CA SER A 54 -10.34 -16.49 6.89
C SER A 54 -11.67 -17.24 6.76
N GLU A 55 -12.00 -18.11 7.73
CA GLU A 55 -13.30 -18.80 7.74
C GLU A 55 -14.41 -17.81 8.08
N GLU A 56 -14.23 -17.01 9.13
CA GLU A 56 -15.19 -15.97 9.51
C GLU A 56 -15.35 -14.92 8.43
N ASP A 57 -14.25 -14.49 7.78
CA ASP A 57 -14.29 -13.54 6.66
C ASP A 57 -15.10 -14.11 5.49
N PHE A 58 -14.91 -15.38 5.16
CA PHE A 58 -15.65 -16.05 4.10
C PHE A 58 -17.13 -16.24 4.45
N GLU A 59 -17.46 -16.57 5.71
CA GLU A 59 -18.84 -16.62 6.19
C GLU A 59 -19.53 -15.27 6.06
N MET A 60 -18.86 -14.18 6.46
CA MET A 60 -19.38 -12.83 6.33
C MET A 60 -19.59 -12.45 4.85
N ALA A 61 -18.62 -12.74 3.98
CA ALA A 61 -18.74 -12.51 2.55
C ALA A 61 -19.93 -13.28 1.95
N THR A 62 -20.12 -14.54 2.37
CA THR A 62 -21.23 -15.38 1.95
C THR A 62 -22.58 -14.81 2.39
N ALA A 63 -22.67 -14.35 3.63
CA ALA A 63 -23.88 -13.73 4.17
C ALA A 63 -24.26 -12.45 3.41
N VAL A 64 -23.27 -11.59 3.13
CA VAL A 64 -23.48 -10.36 2.36
C VAL A 64 -23.92 -10.66 0.92
N ALA A 65 -23.20 -11.55 0.22
CA ALA A 65 -23.55 -11.93 -1.15
C ALA A 65 -24.99 -12.49 -1.23
N ARG A 66 -25.35 -13.40 -0.31
CA ARG A 66 -26.69 -13.97 -0.21
C ARG A 66 -27.77 -12.91 0.01
N ARG A 67 -27.52 -11.94 0.90
CA ARG A 67 -28.46 -10.86 1.21
C ARG A 67 -28.84 -10.05 -0.03
N TYR A 68 -27.89 -9.79 -0.92
CA TYR A 68 -28.12 -9.00 -2.14
C TYR A 68 -28.35 -9.84 -3.38
N GLY A 69 -28.52 -11.16 -3.24
CA GLY A 69 -28.74 -12.08 -4.35
C GLY A 69 -27.56 -12.19 -5.32
N CYS A 70 -26.36 -11.85 -4.87
CA CYS A 70 -25.14 -11.94 -5.65
C CYS A 70 -24.56 -13.36 -5.61
N LYS A 71 -23.96 -13.79 -6.74
CA LYS A 71 -23.16 -15.00 -6.78
C LYS A 71 -21.83 -14.73 -6.06
N LEU A 72 -21.37 -15.66 -5.20
CA LEU A 72 -20.03 -15.61 -4.62
C LEU A 72 -19.20 -16.77 -5.14
N GLU A 73 -18.01 -16.48 -5.65
CA GLU A 73 -17.02 -17.44 -6.11
C GLU A 73 -15.71 -17.25 -5.33
N VAL A 74 -15.05 -18.36 -4.97
CA VAL A 74 -13.73 -18.32 -4.31
C VAL A 74 -12.64 -18.43 -5.36
N ILE A 75 -11.71 -17.52 -5.35
CA ILE A 75 -10.53 -17.53 -6.22
C ILE A 75 -9.29 -17.82 -5.37
N ASP A 76 -8.69 -18.97 -5.60
CA ASP A 76 -7.46 -19.37 -4.93
C ASP A 76 -6.27 -18.64 -5.58
N CYS A 77 -5.57 -17.83 -4.79
CA CYS A 77 -4.38 -17.08 -5.16
C CYS A 77 -3.21 -17.31 -4.20
N HIS A 78 -3.20 -18.41 -3.43
CA HIS A 78 -2.11 -18.71 -2.48
C HIS A 78 -0.74 -18.73 -3.16
N ARG A 79 -0.62 -19.48 -4.25
CA ARG A 79 0.64 -19.63 -4.97
C ARG A 79 1.12 -18.30 -5.56
N GLU A 80 0.21 -17.55 -6.20
CA GLU A 80 0.55 -16.26 -6.80
C GLU A 80 0.96 -15.24 -5.71
N TYR A 81 0.29 -15.26 -4.55
CA TYR A 81 0.65 -14.41 -3.44
C TYR A 81 2.03 -14.76 -2.90
N TRP A 82 2.31 -16.05 -2.70
CA TRP A 82 3.61 -16.53 -2.28
C TRP A 82 4.71 -16.10 -3.25
N ASP A 83 4.55 -16.43 -4.51
CA ASP A 83 5.58 -16.21 -5.53
C ASP A 83 5.82 -14.73 -5.84
N LYS A 84 4.77 -13.91 -5.86
CA LYS A 84 4.84 -12.52 -6.32
C LYS A 84 4.95 -11.50 -5.17
N VAL A 85 4.37 -11.77 -3.98
CA VAL A 85 4.33 -10.81 -2.87
C VAL A 85 5.24 -11.23 -1.72
N THR A 86 5.09 -12.46 -1.22
CA THR A 86 5.89 -12.92 -0.07
C THR A 86 7.38 -13.00 -0.42
N LYS A 87 7.75 -13.63 -1.52
CA LYS A 87 9.16 -13.71 -1.95
C LYS A 87 9.76 -12.32 -2.16
N TYR A 88 9.06 -11.44 -2.88
CA TYR A 88 9.47 -10.04 -3.03
C TYR A 88 9.74 -9.38 -1.68
N THR A 89 8.80 -9.52 -0.73
CA THR A 89 8.92 -8.93 0.61
C THR A 89 10.16 -9.47 1.33
N MET A 90 10.35 -10.80 1.33
CA MET A 90 11.48 -11.45 2.00
C MET A 90 12.84 -11.06 1.39
N GLU A 91 12.92 -10.97 0.08
CA GLU A 91 14.13 -10.54 -0.62
C GLU A 91 14.48 -9.08 -0.27
N LYS A 92 13.51 -8.18 -0.28
CA LYS A 92 13.71 -6.77 0.07
C LYS A 92 14.14 -6.59 1.53
N VAL A 93 13.49 -7.22 2.50
CA VAL A 93 13.87 -7.09 3.92
C VAL A 93 15.23 -7.71 4.20
N LYS A 94 15.59 -8.80 3.53
CA LYS A 94 16.90 -9.45 3.63
C LYS A 94 18.03 -8.53 3.16
N THR A 95 17.77 -7.68 2.18
CA THR A 95 18.72 -6.65 1.71
C THR A 95 18.67 -5.34 2.51
N GLY A 96 17.96 -5.32 3.64
CA GLY A 96 17.88 -4.17 4.55
C GLY A 96 16.80 -3.15 4.20
N PHE A 97 16.06 -3.37 3.12
CA PHE A 97 14.98 -2.50 2.67
C PHE A 97 13.71 -2.69 3.49
N THR A 98 12.80 -1.74 3.38
CA THR A 98 11.48 -1.77 4.02
C THR A 98 10.41 -1.81 2.93
N PRO A 99 10.03 -2.98 2.41
CA PRO A 99 9.02 -3.07 1.34
C PRO A 99 7.61 -2.76 1.84
N ASN A 100 6.70 -2.51 0.90
CA ASN A 100 5.28 -2.40 1.18
C ASN A 100 4.53 -3.53 0.44
N PRO A 101 4.21 -4.64 1.12
CA PRO A 101 3.53 -5.79 0.52
C PRO A 101 2.10 -5.49 0.09
N ASP A 102 1.41 -4.52 0.72
CA ASP A 102 0.02 -4.17 0.38
C ASP A 102 -0.07 -3.50 -1.00
N VAL A 103 0.89 -2.62 -1.33
CA VAL A 103 1.01 -2.02 -2.67
C VAL A 103 1.18 -3.11 -3.72
N MET A 104 2.10 -4.04 -3.47
CA MET A 104 2.38 -5.14 -4.40
C MET A 104 1.20 -6.11 -4.53
N CYS A 105 0.47 -6.34 -3.44
CA CYS A 105 -0.73 -7.16 -3.49
C CYS A 105 -1.83 -6.53 -4.33
N ASN A 106 -2.07 -5.23 -4.22
CA ASN A 106 -3.05 -4.57 -5.08
C ASN A 106 -2.69 -4.75 -6.55
N ARG A 107 -1.43 -4.50 -6.93
CA ARG A 107 -0.94 -4.63 -8.32
C ARG A 107 -0.95 -6.07 -8.82
N LEU A 108 -0.41 -7.02 -8.02
CA LEU A 108 -0.07 -8.36 -8.50
C LEU A 108 -1.14 -9.41 -8.21
N ILE A 109 -1.99 -9.18 -7.19
CA ILE A 109 -3.02 -10.15 -6.79
C ILE A 109 -4.41 -9.62 -7.11
N LYS A 110 -4.85 -8.50 -6.46
CA LYS A 110 -6.23 -8.01 -6.60
C LYS A 110 -6.58 -7.57 -8.02
N PHE A 111 -5.68 -6.86 -8.69
CA PHE A 111 -5.86 -6.40 -10.07
C PHE A 111 -5.00 -7.18 -11.08
N GLY A 112 -4.14 -8.10 -10.62
CA GLY A 112 -3.30 -8.94 -11.45
C GLY A 112 -3.81 -10.38 -11.53
N ALA A 113 -3.40 -11.25 -10.60
CA ALA A 113 -3.77 -12.67 -10.62
C ALA A 113 -5.29 -12.92 -10.64
N PHE A 114 -6.09 -12.07 -9.98
CA PHE A 114 -7.55 -12.14 -10.09
C PHE A 114 -8.01 -11.88 -11.53
N ASP A 115 -7.46 -10.83 -12.19
CA ASP A 115 -7.82 -10.55 -13.58
C ASP A 115 -7.42 -11.68 -14.53
N GLU A 116 -6.22 -12.24 -14.36
CA GLU A 116 -5.72 -13.41 -15.11
C GLU A 116 -6.62 -14.66 -14.94
N LYS A 117 -7.15 -14.90 -13.74
CA LYS A 117 -7.96 -16.09 -13.43
C LYS A 117 -9.45 -15.91 -13.78
N ARG A 118 -9.99 -14.72 -13.54
CA ARG A 118 -11.43 -14.50 -13.62
C ARG A 118 -11.87 -13.10 -14.05
N GLY A 119 -11.10 -12.08 -13.68
CA GLY A 119 -11.45 -10.67 -13.92
C GLY A 119 -11.55 -10.32 -15.41
N TYR A 120 -10.89 -11.06 -16.30
CA TYR A 120 -10.96 -10.84 -17.75
C TYR A 120 -12.39 -10.98 -18.33
N ASP A 121 -13.28 -11.71 -17.64
CA ASP A 121 -14.70 -11.84 -18.01
C ASP A 121 -15.54 -10.60 -17.66
N TYR A 122 -14.97 -9.63 -16.98
CA TYR A 122 -15.65 -8.46 -16.43
C TYR A 122 -15.10 -7.16 -17.01
N ASP A 123 -16.01 -6.21 -17.22
CA ASP A 123 -15.65 -4.86 -17.67
C ASP A 123 -14.98 -4.07 -16.55
N LEU A 124 -15.45 -4.27 -15.29
CA LEU A 124 -15.03 -3.51 -14.13
C LEU A 124 -14.78 -4.40 -12.92
N ILE A 125 -13.81 -4.00 -12.09
CA ILE A 125 -13.46 -4.62 -10.82
C ILE A 125 -13.68 -3.60 -9.71
N ALA A 126 -14.63 -3.87 -8.81
CA ALA A 126 -14.97 -3.03 -7.68
C ALA A 126 -14.27 -3.50 -6.41
N THR A 127 -13.70 -2.58 -5.66
CA THR A 127 -13.05 -2.85 -4.38
C THR A 127 -13.43 -1.83 -3.32
N GLY A 128 -13.24 -2.19 -2.04
CA GLY A 128 -13.51 -1.34 -0.88
C GLY A 128 -12.39 -0.33 -0.56
N HIS A 129 -11.61 0.09 -1.54
CA HIS A 129 -10.57 1.11 -1.29
C HIS A 129 -11.17 2.52 -1.21
N TYR A 130 -10.62 3.33 -0.32
CA TYR A 130 -10.86 4.76 -0.23
C TYR A 130 -9.97 5.48 -1.25
N ALA A 131 -10.42 5.52 -2.47
CA ALA A 131 -9.80 6.20 -3.61
C ALA A 131 -10.90 6.59 -4.60
N GLN A 132 -10.63 7.52 -5.49
CA GLN A 132 -11.56 7.91 -6.53
C GLN A 132 -10.92 7.72 -7.92
N THR A 133 -11.76 7.67 -8.95
CA THR A 133 -11.30 7.76 -10.33
C THR A 133 -12.06 8.86 -11.06
N LYS A 134 -11.33 9.63 -11.89
CA LYS A 134 -11.91 10.69 -12.73
C LYS A 134 -11.42 10.54 -14.17
N TRP A 135 -12.32 10.75 -15.14
CA TRP A 135 -11.93 10.86 -16.53
C TRP A 135 -11.60 12.32 -16.85
N ILE A 136 -10.35 12.59 -17.26
CA ILE A 136 -9.86 13.92 -17.61
C ILE A 136 -9.18 13.80 -18.98
N CYS A 137 -9.63 14.57 -19.98
CA CYS A 137 -9.10 14.55 -21.35
C CYS A 137 -9.03 13.13 -21.96
N GLY A 138 -10.05 12.29 -21.70
CA GLY A 138 -10.13 10.93 -22.25
C GLY A 138 -9.24 9.89 -21.56
N LYS A 139 -8.57 10.25 -20.47
CA LYS A 139 -7.72 9.38 -19.66
C LYS A 139 -8.31 9.21 -18.27
N LYS A 140 -8.21 7.99 -17.72
CA LYS A 140 -8.68 7.69 -16.37
C LYS A 140 -7.56 7.95 -15.35
N TRP A 141 -7.84 8.78 -14.37
CA TRP A 141 -6.91 9.14 -13.31
C TRP A 141 -7.32 8.52 -11.97
N LEU A 142 -6.33 8.07 -11.23
CA LEU A 142 -6.49 7.76 -9.81
C LEU A 142 -6.48 9.08 -9.04
N CYS A 143 -7.47 9.28 -8.18
CA CYS A 143 -7.65 10.50 -7.41
C CYS A 143 -7.83 10.18 -5.92
N THR A 144 -7.43 11.12 -5.07
CA THR A 144 -7.52 11.03 -3.62
C THR A 144 -8.97 10.94 -3.14
N ALA A 145 -9.16 10.27 -2.01
CA ALA A 145 -10.43 10.21 -1.29
C ALA A 145 -10.61 11.45 -0.39
N PRO A 146 -11.84 11.81 -0.01
CA PRO A 146 -12.11 12.92 0.90
C PRO A 146 -11.68 12.66 2.35
N ASP A 147 -11.49 11.39 2.74
CA ASP A 147 -11.00 11.03 4.07
C ASP A 147 -9.47 11.01 4.09
N PRO A 148 -8.81 12.02 4.69
CA PRO A 148 -7.35 12.12 4.63
C PRO A 148 -6.63 11.02 5.43
N VAL A 149 -7.32 10.41 6.41
CA VAL A 149 -6.75 9.34 7.25
C VAL A 149 -6.89 7.97 6.56
N LYS A 150 -7.95 7.80 5.77
CA LYS A 150 -8.27 6.54 5.09
C LYS A 150 -7.93 6.55 3.60
N ASP A 151 -7.52 7.69 3.04
CA ASP A 151 -7.10 7.76 1.64
C ASP A 151 -6.07 6.68 1.32
N GLN A 152 -6.38 5.81 0.37
CA GLN A 152 -5.60 4.63 0.00
C GLN A 152 -5.04 4.71 -1.42
N THR A 153 -4.96 5.91 -1.99
CA THR A 153 -4.33 6.12 -3.31
C THR A 153 -2.88 5.68 -3.32
N ASP A 154 -2.17 5.83 -2.21
CA ASP A 154 -0.79 5.39 -2.04
C ASP A 154 -0.61 3.87 -2.14
N PHE A 155 -1.59 3.08 -1.70
CA PHE A 155 -1.58 1.63 -1.89
C PHE A 155 -1.90 1.19 -3.33
N LEU A 156 -2.47 2.07 -4.14
CA LEU A 156 -2.85 1.81 -5.53
C LEU A 156 -1.87 2.38 -6.54
N ALA A 157 -0.88 3.15 -6.09
CA ALA A 157 0.04 3.91 -6.95
C ALA A 157 0.99 3.06 -7.82
N GLN A 158 0.97 1.74 -7.67
CA GLN A 158 1.75 0.79 -8.46
C GLN A 158 0.90 -0.06 -9.42
N ILE A 159 -0.43 0.09 -9.46
CA ILE A 159 -1.24 -0.63 -10.45
C ILE A 159 -0.93 -0.11 -11.86
N TYR A 160 -1.16 -0.92 -12.88
CA TYR A 160 -0.97 -0.51 -14.28
C TYR A 160 -2.15 0.30 -14.80
N ASP A 161 -1.94 1.12 -15.86
CA ASP A 161 -3.01 1.87 -16.54
C ASP A 161 -4.21 0.98 -16.92
N TRP A 162 -3.97 -0.20 -17.49
CA TRP A 162 -5.04 -1.12 -17.85
C TRP A 162 -5.81 -1.65 -16.63
N GLN A 163 -5.16 -1.83 -15.47
CA GLN A 163 -5.81 -2.20 -14.20
C GLN A 163 -6.65 -1.04 -13.68
N LEU A 164 -6.11 0.18 -13.72
CA LEU A 164 -6.83 1.39 -13.34
C LEU A 164 -8.09 1.60 -14.18
N ARG A 165 -8.02 1.33 -15.49
CA ARG A 165 -9.19 1.42 -16.38
C ARG A 165 -10.33 0.53 -15.95
N LYS A 166 -10.06 -0.66 -15.44
CA LYS A 166 -11.05 -1.60 -14.91
C LYS A 166 -11.45 -1.33 -13.46
N ALA A 167 -10.60 -0.65 -12.67
CA ALA A 167 -10.86 -0.42 -11.25
C ALA A 167 -11.97 0.61 -11.00
N ILE A 168 -12.88 0.29 -10.08
CA ILE A 168 -13.84 1.25 -9.51
C ILE A 168 -13.88 1.12 -8.00
N PHE A 169 -14.13 2.25 -7.33
CA PHE A 169 -14.12 2.38 -5.88
C PHE A 169 -15.45 2.97 -5.41
N PRO A 170 -16.50 2.15 -5.27
CA PRO A 170 -17.86 2.65 -4.99
C PRO A 170 -17.98 3.45 -3.70
N ILE A 171 -17.16 3.16 -2.70
CA ILE A 171 -17.14 3.87 -1.41
C ILE A 171 -16.09 4.99 -1.34
N GLY A 172 -15.30 5.20 -2.37
CA GLY A 172 -14.17 6.14 -2.35
C GLY A 172 -14.53 7.62 -2.20
N HIS A 173 -15.82 7.97 -2.26
CA HIS A 173 -16.32 9.33 -2.02
C HIS A 173 -16.86 9.54 -0.60
N TYR A 174 -16.88 8.51 0.23
CA TYR A 174 -17.28 8.57 1.63
C TYR A 174 -16.07 8.73 2.55
N VAL A 175 -16.28 9.32 3.73
CA VAL A 175 -15.38 9.16 4.86
C VAL A 175 -15.73 7.88 5.64
N LYS A 176 -14.78 7.35 6.41
CA LYS A 176 -14.94 6.06 7.12
C LYS A 176 -16.17 6.00 8.01
N ASN A 177 -16.47 7.11 8.70
CA ASN A 177 -17.65 7.16 9.58
C ASN A 177 -18.96 7.01 8.80
N GLU A 178 -19.07 7.63 7.62
CA GLU A 178 -20.26 7.47 6.75
C GLU A 178 -20.43 6.01 6.30
N VAL A 179 -19.33 5.32 5.97
CA VAL A 179 -19.38 3.89 5.61
C VAL A 179 -19.87 3.06 6.80
N ARG A 180 -19.45 3.38 8.02
CA ARG A 180 -19.95 2.73 9.25
C ARG A 180 -21.43 3.00 9.48
N GLU A 181 -21.86 4.25 9.35
CA GLU A 181 -23.27 4.64 9.47
C GLU A 181 -24.16 3.94 8.44
N ILE A 182 -23.69 3.83 7.19
CA ILE A 182 -24.39 3.07 6.15
C ILE A 182 -24.52 1.60 6.56
N ALA A 183 -23.43 0.97 7.02
CA ALA A 183 -23.44 -0.42 7.41
C ALA A 183 -24.39 -0.69 8.58
N GLU A 184 -24.44 0.21 9.57
CA GLU A 184 -25.34 0.12 10.72
C GLU A 184 -26.81 0.35 10.33
N ARG A 185 -27.10 1.41 9.58
CA ARG A 185 -28.45 1.74 9.10
C ARG A 185 -29.05 0.59 8.27
N GLU A 186 -28.22 0.00 7.43
CA GLU A 186 -28.64 -1.13 6.59
C GLU A 186 -28.57 -2.47 7.35
N ASN A 187 -28.21 -2.50 8.62
CA ASN A 187 -28.06 -3.70 9.44
C ASN A 187 -27.19 -4.77 8.71
N LEU A 188 -26.03 -4.35 8.17
CA LEU A 188 -25.09 -5.30 7.59
C LEU A 188 -24.47 -6.14 8.70
N ILE A 189 -24.35 -7.44 8.48
CA ILE A 189 -23.74 -8.37 9.45
C ILE A 189 -22.30 -7.97 9.80
N THR A 190 -21.65 -7.22 8.92
CA THR A 190 -20.27 -6.75 9.05
C THR A 190 -20.13 -5.39 9.75
N ALA A 191 -21.25 -4.70 10.13
CA ALA A 191 -21.25 -3.33 10.62
C ALA A 191 -20.29 -3.09 11.82
N HIS A 192 -20.24 -4.04 12.74
CA HIS A 192 -19.42 -3.94 13.97
C HIS A 192 -18.06 -4.62 13.87
N ARG A 193 -17.69 -5.13 12.70
CA ARG A 193 -16.34 -5.72 12.51
C ARG A 193 -15.26 -4.64 12.62
N LYS A 194 -14.16 -5.00 13.28
CA LYS A 194 -12.98 -4.14 13.35
C LYS A 194 -12.34 -4.02 11.95
N ASP A 195 -11.72 -2.88 11.69
CA ASP A 195 -10.90 -2.73 10.50
C ASP A 195 -9.71 -3.68 10.56
N SER A 196 -9.29 -4.20 9.40
CA SER A 196 -8.05 -4.97 9.31
C SER A 196 -6.88 -4.14 9.83
N GLN A 197 -6.08 -4.73 10.70
CA GLN A 197 -4.86 -4.12 11.25
C GLN A 197 -3.66 -4.86 10.69
N GLY A 198 -2.63 -4.14 10.26
CA GLY A 198 -1.42 -4.72 9.69
C GLY A 198 -1.53 -5.04 8.21
N ILE A 199 -0.83 -6.10 7.77
CA ILE A 199 -0.86 -6.55 6.36
C ILE A 199 -2.24 -7.13 6.07
N CYS A 200 -2.92 -6.61 5.04
CA CYS A 200 -4.34 -6.83 4.74
C CYS A 200 -4.81 -8.31 4.70
N PHE A 201 -3.89 -9.26 4.54
CA PHE A 201 -4.23 -10.68 4.31
C PHE A 201 -3.69 -11.63 5.35
N LEU A 202 -2.84 -11.14 6.26
CA LEU A 202 -2.29 -11.96 7.33
C LEU A 202 -3.16 -11.92 8.59
N GLY A 203 -4.28 -11.19 8.54
CA GLY A 203 -5.16 -11.02 9.70
C GLY A 203 -4.43 -10.34 10.85
N ASN A 204 -4.47 -10.91 12.04
CA ASN A 204 -3.84 -10.38 13.24
C ASN A 204 -2.36 -10.80 13.41
N ILE A 205 -1.71 -11.30 12.37
CA ILE A 205 -0.32 -11.73 12.46
C ILE A 205 0.59 -10.52 12.58
N ASP A 206 1.46 -10.54 13.60
CA ASP A 206 2.53 -9.57 13.76
C ASP A 206 3.54 -9.68 12.62
N TYR A 207 3.87 -8.55 12.00
CA TYR A 207 4.82 -8.50 10.87
C TYR A 207 6.18 -9.11 11.22
N ASN A 208 6.68 -8.87 12.43
CA ASN A 208 7.97 -9.39 12.86
C ASN A 208 7.91 -10.92 13.04
N GLU A 209 6.77 -11.45 13.49
CA GLU A 209 6.57 -12.89 13.57
C GLU A 209 6.53 -13.53 12.19
N TYR A 210 5.82 -12.91 11.25
CA TYR A 210 5.80 -13.32 9.86
C TYR A 210 7.21 -13.37 9.25
N VAL A 211 7.98 -12.29 9.35
CA VAL A 211 9.35 -12.23 8.83
C VAL A 211 10.27 -13.24 9.54
N ARG A 212 10.11 -13.42 10.85
CA ARG A 212 10.91 -14.38 11.64
C ARG A 212 10.75 -15.82 11.15
N ARG A 213 9.58 -16.22 10.72
CA ARG A 213 9.34 -17.58 10.21
C ARG A 213 10.15 -17.88 8.94
N TYR A 214 10.33 -16.89 8.07
CA TYR A 214 11.03 -17.08 6.81
C TYR A 214 12.54 -16.81 6.91
N LEU A 215 12.92 -15.80 7.68
CA LEU A 215 14.33 -15.36 7.77
C LEU A 215 15.01 -15.76 9.08
N GLY A 216 14.24 -16.23 10.06
CA GLY A 216 14.77 -16.55 11.38
C GLY A 216 15.25 -15.31 12.15
N GLU A 217 16.13 -15.56 13.12
CA GLU A 217 16.82 -14.50 13.86
C GLU A 217 18.32 -14.52 13.53
N GLN A 218 18.89 -13.34 13.32
CA GLN A 218 20.32 -13.12 13.12
C GLN A 218 20.79 -12.01 14.06
N LYS A 219 21.43 -12.36 15.16
CA LYS A 219 21.94 -11.38 16.11
C LYS A 219 23.04 -10.52 15.50
N GLY A 220 23.00 -9.24 15.81
CA GLY A 220 24.01 -8.27 15.41
C GLY A 220 24.05 -7.09 16.39
N ASP A 221 25.02 -6.22 16.21
CA ASP A 221 25.27 -5.11 17.13
C ASP A 221 24.41 -3.89 16.77
N VAL A 222 23.94 -3.19 17.81
CA VAL A 222 23.33 -1.87 17.72
C VAL A 222 24.35 -0.83 18.16
N VAL A 223 24.63 0.13 17.30
CA VAL A 223 25.71 1.11 17.46
C VAL A 223 25.13 2.52 17.38
N GLU A 224 25.50 3.37 18.32
CA GLU A 224 25.23 4.80 18.26
C GLU A 224 26.02 5.44 17.11
N LEU A 225 25.35 6.13 16.20
CA LEU A 225 25.98 6.66 14.98
C LEU A 225 27.02 7.71 15.29
N GLU A 226 26.76 8.59 16.25
CA GLU A 226 27.59 9.74 16.59
C GLU A 226 28.90 9.36 17.32
N THR A 227 28.85 8.33 18.15
CA THR A 227 29.96 7.92 19.00
C THR A 227 30.65 6.64 18.58
N GLY A 228 29.99 5.83 17.74
CA GLY A 228 30.46 4.49 17.41
C GLY A 228 30.30 3.46 18.55
N LYS A 229 29.68 3.84 19.68
CA LYS A 229 29.56 2.98 20.86
C LYS A 229 28.46 1.92 20.63
N LYS A 230 28.77 0.68 21.00
CA LYS A 230 27.76 -0.39 21.07
C LYS A 230 26.75 -0.09 22.18
N ILE A 231 25.45 -0.02 21.82
CA ILE A 231 24.32 0.24 22.72
C ILE A 231 23.66 -1.06 23.18
N GLY A 232 23.63 -2.07 22.29
CA GLY A 232 22.96 -3.33 22.55
C GLY A 232 23.09 -4.29 21.38
N GLU A 233 22.16 -5.23 21.29
CA GLU A 233 22.08 -6.21 20.19
C GLU A 233 20.68 -6.22 19.63
N HIS A 234 20.58 -6.44 18.29
CA HIS A 234 19.33 -6.72 17.61
C HIS A 234 19.22 -8.21 17.25
N LYS A 235 17.99 -8.66 16.96
CA LYS A 235 17.70 -10.06 16.59
C LYS A 235 17.61 -10.29 15.07
N GLY A 236 17.80 -9.26 14.29
CA GLY A 236 17.76 -9.25 12.82
C GLY A 236 17.51 -7.84 12.31
N LEU A 237 18.26 -7.39 11.29
CA LEU A 237 18.11 -6.07 10.68
C LEU A 237 16.71 -5.89 10.05
N TRP A 238 16.10 -6.99 9.62
CA TRP A 238 14.78 -7.03 9.00
C TRP A 238 13.62 -6.73 9.95
N PHE A 239 13.83 -6.75 11.28
CA PHE A 239 12.83 -6.35 12.25
C PHE A 239 12.80 -4.84 12.51
N HIS A 240 13.67 -4.08 11.85
CA HIS A 240 13.82 -2.65 12.07
C HIS A 240 13.59 -1.85 10.79
N THR A 241 13.05 -0.64 10.95
CA THR A 241 12.82 0.30 9.84
C THR A 241 13.48 1.62 10.14
N ILE A 242 14.06 2.28 9.13
CA ILE A 242 14.61 3.63 9.23
C ILE A 242 13.53 4.60 9.76
N GLY A 243 13.87 5.38 10.78
CA GLY A 243 12.95 6.26 11.50
C GLY A 243 12.14 5.57 12.62
N GLN A 244 12.31 4.26 12.84
CA GLN A 244 11.66 3.56 13.94
C GLN A 244 12.18 4.06 15.29
N ARG A 245 11.24 4.38 16.20
CA ARG A 245 11.51 4.78 17.58
C ARG A 245 10.99 3.75 18.59
N LYS A 246 9.78 3.21 18.34
CA LYS A 246 9.11 2.29 19.27
C LYS A 246 9.64 0.86 19.11
N GLY A 247 9.63 0.09 20.21
CA GLY A 247 9.97 -1.33 20.18
C GLY A 247 11.46 -1.66 20.08
N LEU A 248 12.36 -0.68 20.27
CA LEU A 248 13.80 -0.92 20.21
C LEU A 248 14.34 -1.60 21.47
N GLY A 249 13.76 -1.33 22.65
CA GLY A 249 14.10 -2.01 23.91
C GLY A 249 15.46 -1.66 24.51
N PHE A 250 16.14 -0.61 23.99
CA PHE A 250 17.46 -0.19 24.51
C PHE A 250 17.33 0.81 25.64
N GLY A 251 18.14 0.65 26.70
CA GLY A 251 18.23 1.60 27.81
C GLY A 251 18.85 2.93 27.35
N GLY A 252 18.63 4.00 28.15
CA GLY A 252 19.24 5.30 27.92
C GLY A 252 18.69 6.11 26.74
N GLY A 253 17.55 5.67 26.13
CA GLY A 253 16.92 6.39 25.01
C GLY A 253 16.25 7.71 25.38
N PRO A 254 15.55 8.37 24.43
CA PRO A 254 15.01 7.78 23.20
C PRO A 254 16.04 7.56 22.08
N TRP A 255 15.86 6.45 21.36
CA TRP A 255 16.67 6.07 20.21
C TRP A 255 15.85 6.03 18.93
N PHE A 256 16.47 6.38 17.79
CA PHE A 256 15.89 6.27 16.45
C PHE A 256 16.80 5.45 15.55
N VAL A 257 16.23 4.53 14.78
CA VAL A 257 16.97 3.82 13.73
C VAL A 257 17.27 4.80 12.59
N VAL A 258 18.55 4.96 12.25
CA VAL A 258 18.98 5.91 11.21
C VAL A 258 19.66 5.24 10.01
N LYS A 259 20.28 4.05 10.22
CA LYS A 259 20.97 3.33 9.15
C LYS A 259 21.03 1.83 9.44
N LYS A 260 21.05 1.02 8.39
CA LYS A 260 21.35 -0.41 8.44
C LYS A 260 22.60 -0.68 7.62
N ASP A 261 23.55 -1.42 8.15
CA ASP A 261 24.70 -1.96 7.42
C ASP A 261 24.52 -3.48 7.33
N VAL A 262 24.00 -3.90 6.19
CA VAL A 262 23.67 -5.32 5.97
C VAL A 262 24.93 -6.17 5.87
N ALA A 263 26.00 -5.63 5.26
CA ALA A 263 27.26 -6.37 5.06
C ALA A 263 27.92 -6.73 6.40
N ASN A 264 27.88 -5.82 7.36
CA ASN A 264 28.48 -6.00 8.68
C ASN A 264 27.46 -6.40 9.76
N ASN A 265 26.19 -6.55 9.40
CA ASN A 265 25.07 -6.86 10.32
C ASN A 265 24.96 -5.87 11.49
N LEU A 266 25.06 -4.55 11.19
CA LEU A 266 25.01 -3.48 12.18
C LEU A 266 23.74 -2.63 12.01
N LEU A 267 23.10 -2.34 13.14
CA LEU A 267 22.01 -1.37 13.22
C LEU A 267 22.51 -0.08 13.85
N PHE A 268 22.47 1.03 13.11
CA PHE A 268 22.82 2.33 13.64
C PHE A 268 21.60 3.06 14.18
N VAL A 269 21.76 3.58 15.39
CA VAL A 269 20.75 4.39 16.07
C VAL A 269 21.34 5.75 16.46
N SER A 270 20.49 6.78 16.51
CA SER A 270 20.85 8.11 16.98
C SER A 270 20.05 8.44 18.23
N HIS A 271 20.69 9.14 19.19
CA HIS A 271 20.11 9.50 20.48
C HIS A 271 19.37 10.85 20.40
N GLY A 272 18.27 10.95 21.14
CA GLY A 272 17.54 12.22 21.32
C GLY A 272 16.07 12.12 20.94
N TYR A 273 15.32 13.16 21.27
CA TYR A 273 13.87 13.21 20.96
C TYR A 273 13.61 13.52 19.49
N ASP A 274 14.54 14.21 18.83
CA ASP A 274 14.40 14.68 17.46
C ASP A 274 15.80 14.82 16.79
N PRO A 275 16.50 13.69 16.52
CA PRO A 275 17.84 13.76 15.94
C PRO A 275 17.78 14.19 14.48
N GLU A 276 18.58 15.19 14.08
CA GLU A 276 18.64 15.66 12.68
C GLU A 276 18.97 14.54 11.67
N THR A 277 19.73 13.55 12.10
CA THR A 277 20.09 12.37 11.31
C THR A 277 18.90 11.50 10.90
N ALA A 278 17.74 11.64 11.58
CA ALA A 278 16.49 10.96 11.22
C ALA A 278 15.74 11.63 10.06
N TYR A 279 16.19 12.82 9.64
CA TYR A 279 15.53 13.62 8.61
C TYR A 279 16.32 13.67 7.31
N LYS A 280 15.59 13.74 6.20
CA LYS A 280 16.14 14.03 4.87
C LYS A 280 15.34 15.13 4.21
N LYS A 281 15.99 15.94 3.39
CA LYS A 281 15.34 16.92 2.52
C LYS A 281 15.33 16.42 1.07
N ASP A 282 16.45 15.81 0.67
CA ASP A 282 16.62 15.26 -0.66
C ASP A 282 16.82 13.74 -0.59
N PHE A 283 16.21 13.00 -1.50
CA PHE A 283 16.39 11.56 -1.58
C PHE A 283 16.17 11.02 -2.99
N LYS A 284 16.89 9.95 -3.33
CA LYS A 284 16.80 9.30 -4.63
C LYS A 284 15.65 8.32 -4.68
N VAL A 285 15.05 8.21 -5.87
CA VAL A 285 14.06 7.21 -6.20
C VAL A 285 14.40 6.55 -7.54
N HIS A 286 14.00 5.30 -7.71
CA HIS A 286 14.15 4.55 -8.96
C HIS A 286 12.87 3.79 -9.31
N ASP A 287 12.86 3.11 -10.47
CA ASP A 287 11.69 2.36 -10.95
C ASP A 287 10.43 3.23 -11.01
N LEU A 288 10.57 4.40 -11.64
CA LEU A 288 9.45 5.33 -11.86
C LEU A 288 8.31 4.63 -12.60
N HIS A 289 7.19 4.53 -11.94
CA HIS A 289 5.97 3.92 -12.47
C HIS A 289 4.85 4.95 -12.55
N TRP A 290 4.37 5.21 -13.77
CA TRP A 290 3.30 6.16 -14.03
C TRP A 290 1.98 5.42 -14.30
N LEU A 291 0.92 5.81 -13.59
CA LEU A 291 -0.41 5.20 -13.72
C LEU A 291 -1.07 5.58 -15.05
N THR A 292 -1.03 6.86 -15.38
CA THR A 292 -1.72 7.43 -16.54
C THR A 292 -0.73 8.19 -17.41
N GLU A 293 -0.05 9.17 -16.84
CA GLU A 293 0.97 10.00 -17.47
C GLU A 293 2.02 10.43 -16.45
N ALA A 294 3.24 10.66 -16.92
CA ALA A 294 4.27 11.31 -16.12
C ALA A 294 3.90 12.79 -15.86
N PRO A 295 4.25 13.34 -14.69
CA PRO A 295 4.17 14.77 -14.48
C PRO A 295 5.07 15.50 -15.48
N GLN A 296 4.65 16.69 -15.91
CA GLN A 296 5.38 17.49 -16.87
C GLN A 296 5.82 18.81 -16.22
N PRO A 297 6.99 19.37 -16.59
CA PRO A 297 7.37 20.69 -16.15
C PRO A 297 6.38 21.74 -16.71
N GLN A 298 6.22 22.85 -16.00
CA GLN A 298 5.37 23.96 -16.45
C GLN A 298 5.97 24.66 -17.68
N ASP A 299 7.29 24.76 -17.74
CA ASP A 299 8.05 25.23 -18.90
C ASP A 299 9.07 24.14 -19.32
N ALA A 300 9.21 23.92 -20.63
CA ALA A 300 10.15 22.93 -21.17
C ALA A 300 11.63 23.20 -20.84
N SER A 301 11.97 24.39 -20.37
CA SER A 301 13.30 24.78 -19.88
C SER A 301 13.54 24.39 -18.40
N GLU A 302 12.49 24.02 -17.67
CA GLU A 302 12.60 23.67 -16.24
C GLU A 302 13.03 22.23 -16.05
N SER A 303 14.04 22.02 -15.20
CA SER A 303 14.50 20.67 -14.80
C SER A 303 13.73 20.12 -13.60
N PHE A 304 13.05 20.99 -12.85
CA PHE A 304 12.31 20.65 -11.64
C PHE A 304 10.80 20.69 -11.91
N ILE A 305 10.14 19.58 -11.62
CA ILE A 305 8.69 19.45 -11.81
C ILE A 305 8.03 19.60 -10.44
N PRO A 306 7.21 20.65 -10.20
CA PRO A 306 6.49 20.80 -8.93
C PRO A 306 5.56 19.62 -8.68
N ILE A 307 5.65 19.05 -7.49
CA ILE A 307 4.84 17.90 -7.06
C ILE A 307 4.45 18.01 -5.59
N THR A 308 3.47 17.22 -5.22
CA THR A 308 3.33 16.78 -3.84
C THR A 308 3.51 15.28 -3.76
N PHE A 309 3.88 14.77 -2.60
CA PHE A 309 4.19 13.36 -2.47
C PHE A 309 3.96 12.81 -1.06
N LYS A 310 3.85 11.49 -0.97
CA LYS A 310 3.83 10.71 0.29
C LYS A 310 4.93 9.66 0.24
N ILE A 311 5.58 9.40 1.37
CA ILE A 311 6.58 8.33 1.52
C ILE A 311 6.07 7.16 2.37
N ARG A 312 4.87 7.28 2.90
CA ARG A 312 4.16 6.32 3.77
C ARG A 312 2.67 6.57 3.70
N HIS A 313 1.92 5.61 4.24
CA HIS A 313 0.49 5.79 4.49
C HIS A 313 0.28 6.73 5.70
N THR A 314 0.20 8.02 5.43
CA THR A 314 -0.09 9.09 6.39
C THR A 314 -1.05 10.09 5.76
N PRO A 315 -1.83 10.85 6.56
CA PRO A 315 -2.71 11.89 6.01
C PRO A 315 -1.95 13.07 5.39
N GLU A 316 -0.68 13.25 5.74
CA GLU A 316 0.12 14.41 5.35
C GLU A 316 0.72 14.24 3.95
N PHE A 317 0.60 15.29 3.12
CA PHE A 317 1.31 15.45 1.86
C PHE A 317 2.51 16.36 2.05
N HIS A 318 3.64 15.98 1.51
CA HIS A 318 4.82 16.82 1.45
C HIS A 318 4.86 17.56 0.12
N LYS A 319 5.31 18.82 0.13
CA LYS A 319 5.56 19.61 -1.07
C LYS A 319 7.03 19.49 -1.50
N GLY A 320 7.27 19.65 -2.78
CA GLY A 320 8.62 19.62 -3.33
C GLY A 320 8.65 19.53 -4.84
N SER A 321 9.77 19.09 -5.38
CA SER A 321 9.94 18.92 -6.81
C SER A 321 10.59 17.58 -7.16
N LEU A 322 10.29 17.11 -8.37
CA LEU A 322 10.89 15.94 -9.00
C LEU A 322 11.90 16.41 -10.04
N GLU A 323 13.13 15.94 -9.94
CA GLU A 323 14.18 16.10 -10.93
C GLU A 323 14.48 14.75 -11.59
N LEU A 324 14.17 14.64 -12.89
CA LEU A 324 14.50 13.44 -13.66
C LEU A 324 16.00 13.42 -13.95
N MET A 325 16.69 12.38 -13.51
CA MET A 325 18.12 12.25 -13.79
C MET A 325 18.33 11.72 -15.20
N SER A 326 19.21 12.37 -15.97
CA SER A 326 19.62 11.86 -17.28
C SER A 326 20.23 10.46 -17.11
N GLU A 327 19.83 9.51 -17.96
CA GLU A 327 20.35 8.15 -17.98
C GLU A 327 21.88 8.15 -18.06
N THR A 328 22.54 7.93 -16.92
CA THR A 328 23.95 7.55 -16.95
C THR A 328 24.01 6.08 -17.38
N THR A 329 24.80 5.80 -18.36
CA THR A 329 24.94 4.57 -19.18
C THR A 329 25.07 3.21 -18.46
N SER A 330 24.79 3.11 -17.17
CA SER A 330 24.90 1.85 -16.38
C SER A 330 23.67 1.50 -15.52
N ALA A 331 22.67 2.39 -15.39
CA ALA A 331 21.45 2.08 -14.64
C ALA A 331 20.38 1.53 -15.57
N SER A 332 19.91 0.32 -15.29
CA SER A 332 18.87 -0.36 -16.09
C SER A 332 17.47 0.24 -15.91
N PHE A 333 17.29 1.23 -15.04
CA PHE A 333 16.00 1.82 -14.71
C PHE A 333 16.09 3.35 -14.55
N PRO A 334 15.04 4.10 -14.96
CA PRO A 334 15.00 5.55 -14.79
C PRO A 334 15.05 5.91 -13.30
N THR A 335 15.92 6.87 -12.97
CA THR A 335 16.11 7.39 -11.62
C THR A 335 15.72 8.85 -11.56
N ALA A 336 15.30 9.29 -10.37
CA ALA A 336 14.99 10.69 -10.12
C ALA A 336 15.43 11.10 -8.72
N LEU A 337 15.51 12.41 -8.49
CA LEU A 337 15.74 13.00 -7.19
C LEU A 337 14.46 13.73 -6.76
N ILE A 338 14.05 13.49 -5.53
CA ILE A 338 12.98 14.24 -4.88
C ILE A 338 13.61 15.28 -3.98
N HIS A 339 13.26 16.54 -4.21
CA HIS A 339 13.62 17.68 -3.37
C HIS A 339 12.40 18.08 -2.57
N SER A 340 12.43 17.89 -1.26
CA SER A 340 11.35 18.31 -0.36
C SER A 340 11.54 19.75 0.10
N ASP A 341 10.46 20.50 0.20
CA ASP A 341 10.50 21.85 0.78
C ASP A 341 10.89 21.80 2.26
N ASP A 342 10.41 20.77 2.97
CA ASP A 342 10.67 20.54 4.39
C ASP A 342 11.53 19.30 4.65
N LYS A 343 12.13 19.22 5.82
CA LYS A 343 12.85 18.04 6.30
C LYS A 343 11.85 16.92 6.64
N ILE A 344 11.99 15.74 6.04
CA ILE A 344 11.09 14.59 6.21
C ILE A 344 11.72 13.54 7.10
N HIS A 345 10.97 13.12 8.12
CA HIS A 345 11.37 12.04 9.01
C HIS A 345 11.16 10.65 8.38
N GLY A 346 12.18 9.80 8.49
CA GLY A 346 12.05 8.37 8.22
C GLY A 346 11.87 8.01 6.75
N VAL A 347 12.56 8.69 5.85
CA VAL A 347 12.71 8.27 4.45
C VAL A 347 13.44 6.93 4.42
N ALA A 348 12.74 5.86 4.08
CA ALA A 348 13.24 4.48 4.18
C ALA A 348 13.35 3.84 2.80
N PRO A 349 14.52 3.29 2.44
CA PRO A 349 14.69 2.53 1.19
C PRO A 349 13.74 1.33 1.11
N GLY A 350 13.17 1.10 -0.07
CA GLY A 350 12.19 0.05 -0.33
C GLY A 350 10.74 0.47 -0.10
N GLN A 351 10.49 1.66 0.50
CA GLN A 351 9.17 2.28 0.50
C GLN A 351 8.92 2.98 -0.84
N PHE A 352 7.65 3.20 -1.17
CA PHE A 352 7.28 3.95 -2.36
C PHE A 352 7.09 5.44 -2.03
N CYS A 353 7.77 6.30 -2.81
CA CYS A 353 7.42 7.70 -2.91
C CYS A 353 6.26 7.81 -3.92
N VAL A 354 5.07 8.13 -3.43
CA VAL A 354 3.89 8.29 -4.26
C VAL A 354 3.73 9.75 -4.63
N ILE A 355 3.60 10.02 -5.93
CA ILE A 355 3.69 11.35 -6.54
C ILE A 355 2.32 11.82 -6.99
N TYR A 356 1.95 13.02 -6.57
CA TYR A 356 0.67 13.66 -6.86
C TYR A 356 0.88 15.04 -7.49
N ASP A 357 -0.18 15.60 -8.06
CA ASP A 357 -0.20 16.99 -8.47
C ASP A 357 -0.16 17.95 -7.27
N GLU A 358 0.10 19.23 -7.54
CA GLU A 358 0.21 20.25 -6.50
C GLU A 358 -1.09 20.45 -5.69
N ALA A 359 -2.24 20.12 -6.27
CA ALA A 359 -3.54 20.17 -5.61
C ALA A 359 -3.84 18.94 -4.72
N HIS A 360 -2.98 17.94 -4.69
CA HIS A 360 -3.17 16.64 -4.01
C HIS A 360 -4.37 15.83 -4.52
N GLU A 361 -4.86 16.13 -5.72
CA GLU A 361 -6.06 15.49 -6.25
C GLU A 361 -5.75 14.28 -7.13
N ARG A 362 -4.73 14.38 -8.01
CA ARG A 362 -4.39 13.34 -8.97
C ARG A 362 -3.09 12.64 -8.59
N CYS A 363 -3.13 11.33 -8.54
CA CYS A 363 -1.95 10.50 -8.38
C CYS A 363 -1.32 10.23 -9.76
N PHE A 364 -0.09 10.66 -9.96
CA PHE A 364 0.69 10.33 -11.16
C PHE A 364 1.18 8.89 -11.15
N GLY A 365 1.57 8.40 -9.98
CA GLY A 365 2.17 7.09 -9.79
C GLY A 365 3.13 7.07 -8.62
N SER A 366 4.16 6.26 -8.70
CA SER A 366 5.14 6.15 -7.63
C SER A 366 6.51 5.66 -8.11
N ALA A 367 7.51 5.81 -7.24
CA ALA A 367 8.85 5.30 -7.45
C ALA A 367 9.39 4.70 -6.14
N GLU A 368 10.27 3.71 -6.22
CA GLU A 368 10.86 3.11 -5.02
C GLU A 368 11.98 3.99 -4.48
N ILE A 369 11.95 4.27 -3.17
CA ILE A 369 13.00 5.04 -2.48
C ILE A 369 14.26 4.19 -2.40
N THR A 370 15.41 4.78 -2.73
CA THR A 370 16.72 4.14 -2.68
C THR A 370 17.70 4.90 -1.79
N LEU A 371 18.89 4.32 -1.61
CA LEU A 371 19.96 4.89 -0.79
C LEU A 371 20.74 6.00 -1.54
#